data_6040536b9f9281071b379dc36bd7b344
#
_entry.id   6040536b9f9281071b379dc36bd7b344
#
_cell.length_a   1.000
_cell.length_b   1.000
_cell.length_c   1.000
_cell.angle_alpha   90.00
_cell.angle_beta   90.00
_cell.angle_gamma   90.00
#
_symmetry.space_group_name_H-M   'P 1'
#
loop_
_entity.id
_entity.type
_entity.pdbx_description
1 polymer ?
#
loop_
_entity_poly.entity_id
_entity_poly.type
_entity_poly.pdbx_seq_one_letter_code
_entity_poly.pdbx_strand_id
1 'polypeptide(L)'
;AAVAVGRLMGLAPAQMRELINLAGSSPIAGNRQGMKDGATLRNWYASHSAIMGQTAVRLVQSGFTGPRDGLTPTCDEVLFDNFKPEVVVKDLGQRWLLAEGYIKLYGCGRPIHAAIDALRDALAPLGDSSNWPLADDIAGIEVRGFKFLAFLNRRDIRNAFATRFSTPFAVASVIVNRGHGLACFDDAAAANPDIHALVDKLALVEVDDYSALFPQQQVCDVTITLKN
;
A
#
# COMPACT_ATOMS: atom_id res chain seq x y z
N ALA A 1 -6.77 1.89 17.56
CA ALA A 1 -8.22 2.06 17.72
C ALA A 1 -8.63 1.93 19.19
N ALA A 2 -8.36 0.80 19.89
CA ALA A 2 -8.81 0.54 21.27
C ALA A 2 -8.47 1.69 22.24
N VAL A 3 -7.22 2.11 22.32
CA VAL A 3 -6.76 3.20 23.22
C VAL A 3 -7.50 4.51 22.94
N ALA A 4 -7.70 4.87 21.68
CA ALA A 4 -8.42 6.09 21.31
C ALA A 4 -9.88 6.03 21.75
N VAL A 5 -10.58 4.92 21.51
CA VAL A 5 -11.97 4.73 21.94
C VAL A 5 -12.06 4.70 23.46
N GLY A 6 -11.17 3.97 24.15
CA GLY A 6 -11.13 3.91 25.62
C GLY A 6 -10.93 5.31 26.23
N ARG A 7 -10.08 6.13 25.65
CA ARG A 7 -9.87 7.54 26.08
C ARG A 7 -11.12 8.39 25.90
N LEU A 8 -11.78 8.28 24.74
CA LEU A 8 -13.03 9.00 24.47
C LEU A 8 -14.17 8.56 25.38
N MET A 9 -14.21 7.28 25.76
CA MET A 9 -15.20 6.72 26.69
C MET A 9 -14.87 6.98 28.17
N GLY A 10 -13.78 7.67 28.47
CA GLY A 10 -13.42 8.04 29.84
C GLY A 10 -12.96 6.87 30.70
N LEU A 11 -12.40 5.81 30.15
CA LEU A 11 -11.92 4.68 30.92
C LEU A 11 -10.86 5.10 31.95
N ALA A 12 -10.99 4.61 33.18
CA ALA A 12 -10.01 4.81 34.24
C ALA A 12 -8.67 4.12 33.88
N PRO A 13 -7.53 4.54 34.46
CA PRO A 13 -6.21 3.96 34.11
C PRO A 13 -6.14 2.44 34.26
N ALA A 14 -6.77 1.86 35.26
CA ALA A 14 -6.84 0.41 35.46
C ALA A 14 -7.58 -0.28 34.30
N GLN A 15 -8.74 0.26 33.91
CA GLN A 15 -9.51 -0.25 32.77
C GLN A 15 -8.76 -0.06 31.44
N MET A 16 -8.03 1.04 31.29
CA MET A 16 -7.19 1.28 30.10
C MET A 16 -6.07 0.23 29.99
N ARG A 17 -5.48 -0.17 31.11
CA ARG A 17 -4.50 -1.26 31.13
C ARG A 17 -5.11 -2.58 30.66
N GLU A 18 -6.27 -2.95 31.21
CA GLU A 18 -7.01 -4.16 30.79
C GLU A 18 -7.34 -4.09 29.29
N LEU A 19 -7.77 -2.92 28.79
CA LEU A 19 -8.08 -2.70 27.40
C LEU A 19 -6.86 -2.93 26.49
N ILE A 20 -5.69 -2.42 26.84
CA ILE A 20 -4.46 -2.58 26.06
C ILE A 20 -4.08 -4.06 26.00
N ASN A 21 -4.12 -4.76 27.13
CA ASN A 21 -3.78 -6.18 27.21
C ASN A 21 -4.79 -7.06 26.44
N LEU A 22 -6.08 -6.81 26.58
CA LEU A 22 -7.13 -7.54 25.88
C LEU A 22 -7.03 -7.32 24.35
N ALA A 23 -6.90 -6.06 23.93
CA ALA A 23 -6.78 -5.73 22.52
C ALA A 23 -5.47 -6.25 21.92
N GLY A 24 -4.38 -6.23 22.68
CA GLY A 24 -3.08 -6.76 22.28
C GLY A 24 -3.07 -8.27 22.08
N SER A 25 -3.91 -9.00 22.83
CA SER A 25 -4.06 -10.46 22.72
C SER A 25 -4.99 -10.91 21.58
N SER A 26 -5.62 -9.98 20.87
CA SER A 26 -6.61 -10.28 19.82
C SER A 26 -6.29 -9.61 18.49
N PRO A 27 -5.02 -9.52 18.04
CA PRO A 27 -4.70 -8.88 16.79
C PRO A 27 -5.12 -9.77 15.62
N ILE A 28 -5.50 -9.15 14.52
CA ILE A 28 -5.66 -9.82 13.24
C ILE A 28 -4.56 -9.35 12.31
N ALA A 29 -3.76 -10.29 11.86
CA ALA A 29 -2.73 -10.06 10.87
C ALA A 29 -3.29 -10.31 9.46
N GLY A 30 -3.23 -9.28 8.61
CA GLY A 30 -3.49 -9.43 7.18
C GLY A 30 -2.23 -9.86 6.45
N ASN A 31 -2.37 -10.69 5.42
CA ASN A 31 -1.25 -11.09 4.56
C ASN A 31 -1.16 -10.22 3.30
N ARG A 32 -0.01 -10.30 2.62
CA ARG A 32 0.21 -9.58 1.35
C ARG A 32 -0.48 -10.21 0.16
N GLN A 33 -0.95 -11.45 0.27
CA GLN A 33 -1.57 -12.17 -0.85
C GLN A 33 -2.83 -11.47 -1.34
N GLY A 34 -3.68 -10.96 -0.44
CA GLY A 34 -4.86 -10.20 -0.83
C GLY A 34 -4.56 -8.97 -1.70
N MET A 35 -3.44 -8.28 -1.45
CA MET A 35 -2.97 -7.18 -2.29
C MET A 35 -2.51 -7.70 -3.67
N LYS A 36 -1.74 -8.78 -3.69
CA LYS A 36 -1.24 -9.42 -4.92
C LYS A 36 -2.39 -9.94 -5.79
N ASP A 37 -3.42 -10.49 -5.18
CA ASP A 37 -4.59 -11.05 -5.88
C ASP A 37 -5.63 -9.98 -6.27
N GLY A 38 -5.42 -8.72 -5.89
CA GLY A 38 -6.40 -7.64 -6.11
C GLY A 38 -7.70 -7.87 -5.33
N ALA A 39 -7.63 -8.59 -4.20
CA ALA A 39 -8.78 -8.90 -3.37
C ALA A 39 -9.18 -7.69 -2.52
N THR A 40 -10.45 -7.27 -2.64
CA THR A 40 -11.00 -6.12 -1.92
C THR A 40 -11.03 -6.31 -0.40
N LEU A 41 -10.88 -7.54 0.09
CA LEU A 41 -10.72 -7.86 1.52
C LEU A 41 -9.62 -7.02 2.18
N ARG A 42 -8.58 -6.63 1.43
CA ARG A 42 -7.52 -5.77 1.91
C ARG A 42 -8.05 -4.44 2.49
N ASN A 43 -9.14 -3.90 1.94
CA ASN A 43 -9.75 -2.66 2.43
C ASN A 43 -10.44 -2.83 3.80
N TRP A 44 -10.82 -4.06 4.16
CA TRP A 44 -11.46 -4.39 5.42
C TRP A 44 -10.51 -4.33 6.63
N TYR A 45 -9.20 -4.52 6.45
CA TYR A 45 -8.26 -4.67 7.58
C TYR A 45 -8.28 -3.48 8.54
N ALA A 46 -8.34 -2.25 8.04
CA ALA A 46 -8.39 -1.06 8.90
C ALA A 46 -9.74 -0.99 9.66
N SER A 47 -10.85 -1.23 8.96
CA SER A 47 -12.19 -1.26 9.56
C SER A 47 -12.31 -2.37 10.60
N HIS A 48 -11.75 -3.54 10.32
CA HIS A 48 -11.72 -4.66 11.24
C HIS A 48 -10.97 -4.31 12.54
N SER A 49 -9.78 -3.69 12.44
CA SER A 49 -9.03 -3.20 13.60
C SER A 49 -9.84 -2.19 14.42
N ALA A 50 -10.61 -1.32 13.76
CA ALA A 50 -11.45 -0.34 14.45
C ALA A 50 -12.61 -1.01 15.18
N ILE A 51 -13.28 -1.98 14.57
CA ILE A 51 -14.36 -2.76 15.19
C ILE A 51 -13.85 -3.54 16.41
N MET A 52 -12.72 -4.23 16.25
CA MET A 52 -12.11 -4.99 17.35
C MET A 52 -11.71 -4.07 18.51
N GLY A 53 -11.20 -2.87 18.22
CA GLY A 53 -10.90 -1.87 19.24
C GLY A 53 -12.15 -1.41 20.02
N GLN A 54 -13.27 -1.19 19.35
CA GLN A 54 -14.54 -0.87 19.99
C GLN A 54 -15.10 -2.06 20.82
N THR A 55 -15.00 -3.27 20.27
CA THR A 55 -15.40 -4.49 20.95
C THR A 55 -14.60 -4.69 22.24
N ALA A 56 -13.28 -4.48 22.20
CA ALA A 56 -12.42 -4.58 23.36
C ALA A 56 -12.83 -3.61 24.49
N VAL A 57 -13.21 -2.36 24.16
CA VAL A 57 -13.71 -1.40 25.15
C VAL A 57 -14.99 -1.91 25.82
N ARG A 58 -15.94 -2.44 25.05
CA ARG A 58 -17.19 -3.00 25.59
C ARG A 58 -16.95 -4.22 26.49
N LEU A 59 -16.01 -5.08 26.11
CA LEU A 59 -15.61 -6.23 26.91
C LEU A 59 -15.07 -5.78 28.29
N VAL A 60 -14.15 -4.80 28.29
CA VAL A 60 -13.63 -4.26 29.57
C VAL A 60 -14.71 -3.61 30.40
N GLN A 61 -15.63 -2.85 29.80
CA GLN A 61 -16.77 -2.27 30.52
C GLN A 61 -17.72 -3.33 31.11
N SER A 62 -17.78 -4.51 30.47
CA SER A 62 -18.56 -5.67 30.95
C SER A 62 -17.80 -6.55 31.95
N GLY A 63 -16.60 -6.14 32.40
CA GLY A 63 -15.82 -6.85 33.40
C GLY A 63 -14.86 -7.91 32.85
N PHE A 64 -14.67 -7.99 31.54
CA PHE A 64 -13.63 -8.86 30.96
C PHE A 64 -12.24 -8.29 31.25
N THR A 65 -11.30 -9.19 31.49
CA THR A 65 -9.88 -8.85 31.72
C THR A 65 -9.00 -9.42 30.63
N GLY A 66 -7.92 -8.73 30.33
CA GLY A 66 -6.83 -9.24 29.47
C GLY A 66 -5.84 -10.09 30.26
N PRO A 67 -4.90 -10.76 29.57
CA PRO A 67 -3.73 -11.33 30.23
C PRO A 67 -2.94 -10.25 30.96
N ARG A 68 -2.08 -10.65 31.91
CA ARG A 68 -1.21 -9.70 32.62
C ARG A 68 -0.30 -8.89 31.68
N ASP A 69 0.16 -9.54 30.64
CA ASP A 69 0.83 -8.95 29.47
C ASP A 69 0.19 -9.54 28.21
N GLY A 70 -0.56 -8.73 27.49
CA GLY A 70 -1.26 -9.15 26.28
C GLY A 70 -0.52 -8.86 25.00
N LEU A 71 0.53 -8.05 25.05
CA LEU A 71 1.28 -7.64 23.87
C LEU A 71 2.50 -8.54 23.62
N THR A 72 3.34 -8.72 24.63
CA THR A 72 4.63 -9.40 24.44
C THR A 72 4.46 -10.83 23.94
N PRO A 73 3.69 -11.72 24.60
CA PRO A 73 3.53 -13.09 24.09
C PRO A 73 2.90 -13.14 22.70
N THR A 74 1.88 -12.32 22.46
CA THR A 74 1.20 -12.32 21.16
C THR A 74 2.13 -11.83 20.05
N CYS A 75 2.92 -10.81 20.31
CA CYS A 75 3.86 -10.29 19.30
C CYS A 75 5.08 -11.19 19.14
N ASP A 76 5.64 -11.76 20.21
CA ASP A 76 6.87 -12.53 20.17
C ASP A 76 6.66 -13.98 19.74
N GLU A 77 5.57 -14.61 20.19
CA GLU A 77 5.33 -16.04 19.91
C GLU A 77 4.47 -16.29 18.68
N VAL A 78 3.61 -15.31 18.28
CA VAL A 78 2.61 -15.54 17.23
C VAL A 78 2.84 -14.70 15.99
N LEU A 79 3.26 -13.43 16.13
CA LEU A 79 3.28 -12.49 15.00
C LEU A 79 4.67 -12.19 14.43
N PHE A 80 5.69 -12.13 15.26
CA PHE A 80 7.04 -11.65 14.89
C PHE A 80 8.12 -12.51 15.52
N ASP A 81 9.30 -12.46 14.92
CA ASP A 81 10.53 -12.92 15.55
C ASP A 81 11.19 -11.74 16.29
N ASN A 82 11.65 -11.96 17.54
CA ASN A 82 12.43 -10.99 18.30
C ASN A 82 11.72 -9.65 18.57
N PHE A 83 10.53 -9.70 19.15
CA PHE A 83 9.78 -8.51 19.58
C PHE A 83 10.49 -7.79 20.73
N LYS A 84 10.55 -6.48 20.66
CA LYS A 84 11.18 -5.60 21.67
C LYS A 84 10.14 -4.64 22.25
N PRO A 85 9.50 -4.98 23.38
CA PRO A 85 8.40 -4.19 23.93
C PRO A 85 8.83 -2.75 24.33
N GLU A 86 10.09 -2.55 24.71
CA GLU A 86 10.62 -1.22 25.03
C GLU A 86 10.59 -0.24 23.84
N VAL A 87 10.63 -0.75 22.60
CA VAL A 87 10.54 0.07 21.39
C VAL A 87 9.14 0.66 21.21
N VAL A 88 8.09 -0.06 21.68
CA VAL A 88 6.70 0.40 21.56
C VAL A 88 6.43 1.66 22.36
N VAL A 89 7.11 1.80 23.50
CA VAL A 89 6.93 2.94 24.43
C VAL A 89 8.02 4.00 24.30
N LYS A 90 9.04 3.73 23.48
CA LYS A 90 10.14 4.66 23.25
C LYS A 90 9.62 5.99 22.71
N ASP A 91 10.06 7.08 23.31
CA ASP A 91 9.72 8.45 22.92
C ASP A 91 8.19 8.74 22.93
N LEU A 92 7.41 7.96 23.68
CA LEU A 92 5.97 8.14 23.79
C LEU A 92 5.67 9.53 24.40
N GLY A 93 4.81 10.31 23.72
CA GLY A 93 4.48 11.68 24.11
C GLY A 93 5.48 12.73 23.64
N GLN A 94 6.62 12.34 23.05
CA GLN A 94 7.63 13.24 22.49
C GLN A 94 7.71 13.14 20.97
N ARG A 95 7.66 11.92 20.43
CA ARG A 95 7.71 11.64 18.99
C ARG A 95 6.32 11.40 18.43
N TRP A 96 5.97 12.13 17.41
CA TRP A 96 4.68 12.02 16.71
C TRP A 96 4.89 11.36 15.34
N LEU A 97 4.76 10.04 15.27
CA LEU A 97 4.95 9.27 14.03
C LEU A 97 4.07 9.73 12.87
N LEU A 98 2.92 10.37 13.15
CA LEU A 98 2.07 10.93 12.12
C LEU A 98 2.79 12.05 11.32
N ALA A 99 3.65 12.82 11.98
CA ALA A 99 4.44 13.88 11.33
C ALA A 99 5.56 13.30 10.41
N GLU A 100 5.94 12.04 10.61
CA GLU A 100 6.90 11.32 9.78
C GLU A 100 6.25 10.59 8.60
N GLY A 101 4.92 10.69 8.47
CA GLY A 101 4.17 10.13 7.37
C GLY A 101 4.43 10.85 6.05
N TYR A 102 4.17 10.18 4.94
CA TYR A 102 4.24 10.79 3.61
C TYR A 102 2.85 10.81 2.95
N ILE A 103 2.64 11.81 2.09
CA ILE A 103 1.44 11.91 1.27
C ILE A 103 1.72 11.24 -0.08
N LYS A 104 0.79 10.41 -0.55
CA LYS A 104 0.86 9.81 -1.88
C LYS A 104 0.44 10.82 -2.94
N LEU A 105 1.26 11.00 -3.95
CA LEU A 105 0.97 11.84 -5.11
C LEU A 105 0.08 11.11 -6.14
N TYR A 106 0.14 9.78 -6.17
CA TYR A 106 -0.62 8.93 -7.09
C TYR A 106 -1.51 7.95 -6.34
N GLY A 107 -2.65 7.61 -6.90
CA GLY A 107 -3.68 6.73 -6.33
C GLY A 107 -3.30 5.25 -6.25
N CYS A 108 -2.01 4.90 -6.22
CA CYS A 108 -1.52 3.53 -6.28
C CYS A 108 -0.57 3.15 -5.12
N GLY A 109 -0.02 1.95 -5.16
CA GLY A 109 1.00 1.48 -4.22
C GLY A 109 2.26 2.34 -4.28
N ARG A 110 2.84 2.67 -3.13
CA ARG A 110 4.02 3.56 -3.07
C ARG A 110 5.19 3.10 -3.96
N PRO A 111 5.52 1.81 -4.10
CA PRO A 111 6.57 1.38 -5.01
C PRO A 111 6.35 1.78 -6.48
N ILE A 112 5.08 1.85 -6.91
CA ILE A 112 4.71 2.20 -8.30
C ILE A 112 4.96 3.67 -8.61
N HIS A 113 5.05 4.55 -7.60
CA HIS A 113 5.31 5.98 -7.81
C HIS A 113 6.59 6.20 -8.61
N ALA A 114 7.66 5.43 -8.33
CA ALA A 114 8.91 5.52 -9.07
C ALA A 114 8.73 5.27 -10.58
N ALA A 115 7.89 4.30 -10.94
CA ALA A 115 7.60 4.03 -12.37
C ALA A 115 6.78 5.15 -13.02
N ILE A 116 5.84 5.77 -12.28
CA ILE A 116 5.07 6.91 -12.80
C ILE A 116 5.98 8.15 -12.94
N ASP A 117 6.87 8.40 -11.99
CA ASP A 117 7.81 9.52 -12.07
C ASP A 117 8.75 9.33 -13.27
N ALA A 118 9.37 8.15 -13.42
CA ALA A 118 10.24 7.83 -14.56
C ALA A 118 9.50 7.90 -15.91
N LEU A 119 8.23 7.46 -15.96
CA LEU A 119 7.38 7.61 -17.13
C LEU A 119 7.16 9.08 -17.49
N ARG A 120 6.84 9.91 -16.51
CA ARG A 120 6.64 11.35 -16.72
C ARG A 120 7.90 12.02 -17.22
N ASP A 121 9.05 11.65 -16.67
CA ASP A 121 10.35 12.16 -17.13
C ASP A 121 10.64 11.75 -18.58
N ALA A 122 10.33 10.51 -18.95
CA ALA A 122 10.46 10.02 -20.34
C ALA A 122 9.54 10.76 -21.33
N LEU A 123 8.34 11.16 -20.87
CA LEU A 123 7.37 11.90 -21.68
C LEU A 123 7.54 13.43 -21.65
N ALA A 124 8.29 13.96 -20.69
CA ALA A 124 8.49 15.40 -20.51
C ALA A 124 9.00 16.14 -21.77
N PRO A 125 9.91 15.58 -22.59
CA PRO A 125 10.36 16.23 -23.81
C PRO A 125 9.26 16.48 -24.85
N LEU A 126 8.12 15.75 -24.77
CA LEU A 126 6.97 15.92 -25.66
C LEU A 126 6.09 17.12 -25.26
N GLY A 127 6.31 17.70 -24.08
CA GLY A 127 5.56 18.83 -23.56
C GLY A 127 4.18 18.43 -23.03
N ASP A 128 3.12 19.03 -23.56
CA ASP A 128 1.75 18.77 -23.13
C ASP A 128 1.32 17.33 -23.36
N SER A 129 0.47 16.80 -22.48
CA SER A 129 0.00 15.40 -22.54
C SER A 129 -0.82 15.09 -23.81
N SER A 130 -1.34 16.11 -24.51
CA SER A 130 -1.96 15.93 -25.83
C SER A 130 -0.98 15.40 -26.89
N ASN A 131 0.32 15.62 -26.71
CA ASN A 131 1.38 15.16 -27.59
C ASN A 131 1.91 13.76 -27.23
N TRP A 132 1.46 13.18 -26.13
CA TRP A 132 1.89 11.83 -25.74
C TRP A 132 1.44 10.80 -26.80
N PRO A 133 2.23 9.74 -27.03
CA PRO A 133 1.88 8.73 -28.00
C PRO A 133 0.55 8.07 -27.66
N LEU A 134 -0.22 7.70 -28.67
CA LEU A 134 -1.39 6.85 -28.51
C LEU A 134 -0.94 5.42 -28.19
N ALA A 135 -1.78 4.65 -27.54
CA ALA A 135 -1.50 3.24 -27.21
C ALA A 135 -1.14 2.42 -28.47
N ASP A 136 -1.73 2.77 -29.61
CA ASP A 136 -1.48 2.12 -30.89
C ASP A 136 -0.11 2.48 -31.49
N ASP A 137 0.44 3.65 -31.20
CA ASP A 137 1.76 4.08 -31.71
C ASP A 137 2.90 3.41 -30.94
N ILE A 138 2.61 2.80 -29.79
CA ILE A 138 3.60 2.16 -28.93
C ILE A 138 3.80 0.71 -29.37
N ALA A 139 5.05 0.38 -29.70
CA ALA A 139 5.49 -0.99 -29.99
C ALA A 139 5.76 -1.78 -28.71
N GLY A 140 6.35 -1.14 -27.69
CA GLY A 140 6.67 -1.76 -26.41
C GLY A 140 7.04 -0.76 -25.34
N ILE A 141 6.92 -1.18 -24.07
CA ILE A 141 7.37 -0.44 -22.89
C ILE A 141 8.25 -1.36 -22.07
N GLU A 142 9.39 -0.89 -21.62
CA GLU A 142 10.20 -1.58 -20.62
C GLU A 142 10.24 -0.74 -19.35
N VAL A 143 9.94 -1.37 -18.23
CA VAL A 143 10.06 -0.79 -16.89
C VAL A 143 11.09 -1.62 -16.11
N ARG A 144 12.19 -0.99 -15.73
CA ARG A 144 13.26 -1.61 -14.95
C ARG A 144 13.25 -1.02 -13.56
N GLY A 145 13.18 -1.87 -12.52
CA GLY A 145 13.05 -1.34 -11.16
C GLY A 145 13.49 -2.33 -10.08
N PHE A 146 13.31 -1.89 -8.85
CA PHE A 146 13.66 -2.70 -7.68
C PHE A 146 12.63 -3.82 -7.41
N LYS A 147 13.04 -4.81 -6.64
CA LYS A 147 12.30 -6.05 -6.35
C LYS A 147 10.82 -5.84 -5.98
N PHE A 148 10.52 -4.87 -5.11
CA PHE A 148 9.13 -4.66 -4.67
C PHE A 148 8.27 -4.03 -5.78
N LEU A 149 8.84 -3.21 -6.64
CA LEU A 149 8.15 -2.71 -7.84
C LEU A 149 7.87 -3.85 -8.81
N ALA A 150 8.87 -4.70 -9.08
CA ALA A 150 8.75 -5.85 -9.97
C ALA A 150 7.78 -6.92 -9.43
N PHE A 151 7.69 -7.07 -8.11
CA PHE A 151 6.71 -7.95 -7.47
C PHE A 151 5.25 -7.56 -7.80
N LEU A 152 4.96 -6.29 -8.06
CA LEU A 152 3.63 -5.79 -8.40
C LEU A 152 3.33 -5.94 -9.90
N ASN A 153 3.53 -7.15 -10.46
CA ASN A 153 3.39 -7.48 -11.89
C ASN A 153 2.06 -8.15 -12.24
N ARG A 154 0.97 -7.79 -11.58
CA ARG A 154 -0.34 -8.32 -11.94
C ARG A 154 -0.82 -7.73 -13.25
N ARG A 155 -1.34 -8.58 -14.16
CA ARG A 155 -1.89 -8.17 -15.48
C ARG A 155 -3.40 -8.36 -15.57
N ASP A 156 -3.96 -9.36 -14.90
CA ASP A 156 -5.40 -9.60 -14.83
C ASP A 156 -6.04 -8.64 -13.81
N ILE A 157 -6.47 -7.48 -14.29
CA ILE A 157 -7.07 -6.41 -13.49
C ILE A 157 -8.58 -6.40 -13.70
N ARG A 158 -9.36 -6.58 -12.63
CA ARG A 158 -10.81 -6.73 -12.69
C ARG A 158 -11.58 -5.71 -11.84
N ASN A 159 -10.92 -4.86 -11.07
CA ASN A 159 -11.56 -3.89 -10.21
C ASN A 159 -10.60 -2.75 -9.85
N ALA A 160 -11.15 -1.65 -9.36
CA ALA A 160 -10.40 -0.46 -8.94
C ALA A 160 -9.32 -0.74 -7.88
N PHE A 161 -9.51 -1.74 -7.02
CA PHE A 161 -8.50 -2.08 -6.03
C PHE A 161 -7.26 -2.71 -6.68
N ALA A 162 -7.46 -3.63 -7.63
CA ALA A 162 -6.38 -4.31 -8.34
C ALA A 162 -5.53 -3.33 -9.17
N THR A 163 -6.12 -2.28 -9.77
CA THR A 163 -5.41 -1.26 -10.54
C THR A 163 -4.28 -0.63 -9.75
N ARG A 164 -4.50 -0.43 -8.45
CA ARG A 164 -3.59 0.28 -7.54
C ARG A 164 -2.35 -0.51 -7.14
N PHE A 165 -2.31 -1.80 -7.46
CA PHE A 165 -1.23 -2.71 -7.09
C PHE A 165 -0.65 -3.46 -8.28
N SER A 166 -0.75 -2.87 -9.47
CA SER A 166 -0.15 -3.36 -10.71
C SER A 166 0.72 -2.28 -11.33
N THR A 167 2.03 -2.51 -11.41
CA THR A 167 2.95 -1.62 -12.09
C THR A 167 2.64 -1.53 -13.58
N PRO A 168 2.44 -2.65 -14.32
CA PRO A 168 2.08 -2.58 -15.74
C PRO A 168 0.80 -1.78 -15.99
N PHE A 169 -0.23 -2.01 -15.18
CA PHE A 169 -1.50 -1.30 -15.32
C PHE A 169 -1.35 0.20 -15.05
N ALA A 170 -0.64 0.58 -13.98
CA ALA A 170 -0.46 1.98 -13.62
C ALA A 170 0.26 2.77 -14.72
N VAL A 171 1.34 2.22 -15.29
CA VAL A 171 2.08 2.83 -16.39
C VAL A 171 1.20 2.97 -17.64
N ALA A 172 0.52 1.89 -18.03
CA ALA A 172 -0.38 1.89 -19.19
C ALA A 172 -1.53 2.89 -19.02
N SER A 173 -2.14 2.90 -17.83
CA SER A 173 -3.27 3.78 -17.52
C SER A 173 -2.91 5.26 -17.52
N VAL A 174 -1.72 5.63 -17.05
CA VAL A 174 -1.21 7.01 -17.10
C VAL A 174 -1.05 7.47 -18.56
N ILE A 175 -0.55 6.62 -19.45
CA ILE A 175 -0.38 6.93 -20.87
C ILE A 175 -1.75 7.12 -21.54
N VAL A 176 -2.67 6.16 -21.38
CA VAL A 176 -3.97 6.16 -22.04
C VAL A 176 -4.85 7.32 -21.56
N ASN A 177 -4.85 7.58 -20.24
CA ASN A 177 -5.62 8.69 -19.66
C ASN A 177 -4.91 10.05 -19.79
N ARG A 178 -3.70 10.09 -20.33
CA ARG A 178 -2.89 11.32 -20.49
C ARG A 178 -2.77 12.12 -19.19
N GLY A 179 -2.67 11.42 -18.06
CA GLY A 179 -2.63 12.01 -16.73
C GLY A 179 -2.42 10.96 -15.66
N HIS A 180 -2.27 11.40 -14.41
CA HIS A 180 -1.95 10.52 -13.26
C HIS A 180 -2.94 10.69 -12.10
N GLY A 181 -4.13 11.22 -12.36
CA GLY A 181 -5.20 11.42 -11.38
C GLY A 181 -5.89 10.14 -10.93
N LEU A 182 -6.89 10.27 -10.07
CA LEU A 182 -7.63 9.14 -9.50
C LEU A 182 -8.36 8.31 -10.57
N ALA A 183 -8.77 8.92 -11.67
CA ALA A 183 -9.41 8.25 -12.80
C ALA A 183 -8.54 7.16 -13.44
N CYS A 184 -7.21 7.21 -13.26
CA CYS A 184 -6.32 6.13 -13.70
C CYS A 184 -6.47 4.84 -12.88
N PHE A 185 -7.20 4.87 -11.76
CA PHE A 185 -7.23 3.78 -10.77
C PHE A 185 -8.65 3.45 -10.30
N ASP A 186 -9.66 3.72 -11.11
CA ASP A 186 -11.06 3.40 -10.84
C ASP A 186 -11.54 2.16 -11.63
N ASP A 187 -12.83 1.82 -11.50
CA ASP A 187 -13.41 0.68 -12.19
C ASP A 187 -13.58 0.94 -13.70
N ALA A 188 -13.71 2.19 -14.14
CA ALA A 188 -13.76 2.53 -15.56
C ALA A 188 -12.39 2.28 -16.22
N ALA A 189 -11.31 2.70 -15.55
CA ALA A 189 -9.95 2.38 -16.00
C ALA A 189 -9.71 0.86 -16.02
N ALA A 190 -10.16 0.14 -14.98
CA ALA A 190 -10.04 -1.32 -14.91
C ALA A 190 -10.73 -2.06 -16.08
N ALA A 191 -11.78 -1.48 -16.62
CA ALA A 191 -12.54 -2.04 -17.75
C ALA A 191 -12.05 -1.56 -19.13
N ASN A 192 -11.09 -0.63 -19.20
CA ASN A 192 -10.67 -0.02 -20.45
C ASN A 192 -9.79 -0.97 -21.29
N PRO A 193 -10.23 -1.39 -22.50
CA PRO A 193 -9.47 -2.32 -23.33
C PRO A 193 -8.14 -1.76 -23.86
N ASP A 194 -8.03 -0.44 -24.09
CA ASP A 194 -6.79 0.18 -24.57
C ASP A 194 -5.68 0.12 -23.50
N ILE A 195 -6.06 0.24 -22.23
CA ILE A 195 -5.12 0.06 -21.11
C ILE A 195 -4.62 -1.39 -21.09
N HIS A 196 -5.52 -2.37 -21.19
CA HIS A 196 -5.14 -3.79 -21.21
C HIS A 196 -4.24 -4.14 -22.41
N ALA A 197 -4.58 -3.65 -23.59
CA ALA A 197 -3.75 -3.84 -24.78
C ALA A 197 -2.31 -3.28 -24.60
N LEU A 198 -2.18 -2.18 -23.89
CA LEU A 198 -0.87 -1.60 -23.58
C LEU A 198 -0.14 -2.35 -22.45
N VAL A 199 -0.85 -2.87 -21.47
CA VAL A 199 -0.30 -3.77 -20.43
C VAL A 199 0.38 -5.00 -21.06
N ASP A 200 -0.20 -5.56 -22.13
CA ASP A 200 0.37 -6.72 -22.82
C ASP A 200 1.71 -6.41 -23.53
N LYS A 201 1.93 -5.15 -23.89
CA LYS A 201 3.18 -4.67 -24.51
C LYS A 201 4.26 -4.27 -23.51
N LEU A 202 3.98 -4.34 -22.18
CA LEU A 202 4.91 -3.88 -21.17
C LEU A 202 5.74 -5.05 -20.60
N ALA A 203 7.06 -4.89 -20.62
CA ALA A 203 8.02 -5.73 -19.90
C ALA A 203 8.38 -5.08 -18.56
N LEU A 204 8.33 -5.86 -17.47
CA LEU A 204 8.73 -5.43 -16.14
C LEU A 204 9.92 -6.25 -15.67
N VAL A 205 11.05 -5.59 -15.42
CA VAL A 205 12.35 -6.20 -15.14
C VAL A 205 12.84 -5.80 -13.75
N GLU A 206 13.17 -6.79 -12.93
CA GLU A 206 13.88 -6.57 -11.66
C GLU A 206 15.38 -6.31 -11.95
N VAL A 207 15.93 -5.29 -11.26
CA VAL A 207 17.36 -4.95 -11.30
C VAL A 207 17.94 -5.05 -9.89
N ASP A 208 18.94 -5.91 -9.72
CA ASP A 208 19.53 -6.19 -8.40
C ASP A 208 20.16 -4.94 -7.78
N ASP A 209 20.86 -4.14 -8.56
CA ASP A 209 21.49 -2.90 -8.08
C ASP A 209 20.45 -1.90 -7.57
N TYR A 210 19.26 -1.81 -8.21
CA TYR A 210 18.17 -0.96 -7.74
C TYR A 210 17.52 -1.53 -6.47
N SER A 211 17.45 -2.85 -6.39
CA SER A 211 16.93 -3.56 -5.21
C SER A 211 17.83 -3.37 -3.99
N ALA A 212 19.16 -3.29 -4.17
CA ALA A 212 20.12 -3.04 -3.10
C ALA A 212 20.00 -1.61 -2.49
N LEU A 213 19.48 -0.65 -3.24
CA LEU A 213 19.25 0.72 -2.77
C LEU A 213 17.93 0.88 -1.97
N PHE A 214 17.02 -0.08 -2.09
CA PHE A 214 15.75 -0.04 -1.37
C PHE A 214 15.96 -0.40 0.12
N PRO A 215 15.30 0.27 1.09
CA PRO A 215 14.21 1.25 0.96
C PRO A 215 14.64 2.71 0.84
N GLN A 216 15.92 3.04 0.95
CA GLN A 216 16.44 4.40 0.99
C GLN A 216 16.17 5.14 -0.31
N GLN A 217 16.32 4.45 -1.44
CA GLN A 217 15.99 4.95 -2.77
C GLN A 217 15.07 3.97 -3.50
N GLN A 218 14.20 4.50 -4.34
CA GLN A 218 13.27 3.72 -5.16
C GLN A 218 13.57 4.03 -6.63
N VAL A 219 14.62 3.43 -7.16
CA VAL A 219 15.12 3.67 -8.52
C VAL A 219 14.28 2.91 -9.54
N CYS A 220 13.96 3.58 -10.65
CA CYS A 220 13.22 3.00 -11.76
C CYS A 220 13.57 3.70 -13.07
N ASP A 221 13.68 2.95 -14.16
CA ASP A 221 13.77 3.44 -15.52
C ASP A 221 12.53 3.01 -16.32
N VAL A 222 12.09 3.88 -17.24
CA VAL A 222 11.02 3.58 -18.20
C VAL A 222 11.52 3.92 -19.59
N THR A 223 11.42 2.96 -20.52
CA THR A 223 11.70 3.13 -21.92
C THR A 223 10.45 2.84 -22.73
N ILE A 224 10.07 3.77 -23.62
CA ILE A 224 8.95 3.60 -24.55
C ILE A 224 9.53 3.46 -25.96
N THR A 225 9.18 2.37 -26.64
CA THR A 225 9.53 2.14 -28.04
C THR A 225 8.30 2.39 -28.90
N LEU A 226 8.42 3.32 -29.85
CA LEU A 226 7.37 3.64 -30.81
C LEU A 226 7.43 2.72 -32.02
N LYS A 227 6.29 2.50 -32.67
CA LYS A 227 6.24 1.92 -34.01
C LYS A 227 6.82 2.92 -35.01
N ASN A 228 7.54 2.43 -36.00
CA ASN A 228 8.08 3.24 -37.12
C ASN A 228 6.96 3.69 -38.04
#